data_b01f1b3144f85635046f8c04ef28945d
#
_entry.id   b01f1b3144f85635046f8c04ef28945d
#
_cell.length_a   1.000
_cell.length_b   1.000
_cell.length_c   1.000
_cell.angle_alpha   90.00
_cell.angle_beta   90.00
_cell.angle_gamma   90.00
#
_symmetry.space_group_name_H-M   'P 1'
#
loop_
_entity.id
_entity.type
_entity.pdbx_description
1 polymer ?
#
loop_
_entity_poly.entity_id
_entity_poly.type
_entity_poly.pdbx_seq_one_letter_code
_entity_poly.pdbx_strand_id
1 'polypeptide(L)'
;EHIQPRHHFPNLSMDFNNIVASCNAKGHCDGSKDSHILLLTPLMDECETEFKFKINGEMVGKTERAKQSIDILQLNQRKLCESRKQAIANMLYVQGLGNPIDVEDDELLQSVCDDIMMPENGKLPAFAPAIVNAIKNWINS
;
A
#
# COMPACT_ATOMS: atom_id res chain seq x y z
N GLU A 1 -0.62 10.24 12.59
CA GLU A 1 -0.16 9.16 13.49
C GLU A 1 1.32 9.30 13.78
N HIS A 2 1.73 8.94 15.02
CA HIS A 2 3.13 8.92 15.42
C HIS A 2 3.78 7.60 15.02
N ILE A 3 4.89 7.65 14.28
CA ILE A 3 5.67 6.45 13.92
C ILE A 3 6.19 5.79 15.19
N GLN A 4 6.94 6.55 16.00
CA GLN A 4 7.33 6.12 17.34
C GLN A 4 6.25 6.54 18.34
N PRO A 5 5.63 5.59 19.06
CA PRO A 5 4.49 5.88 19.94
C PRO A 5 4.84 6.89 21.04
N ARG A 6 3.98 7.88 21.27
CA ARG A 6 4.17 8.91 22.31
C ARG A 6 4.39 8.32 23.71
N HIS A 7 3.77 7.18 23.97
CA HIS A 7 3.91 6.51 25.26
C HIS A 7 5.36 6.09 25.56
N HIS A 8 6.07 5.59 24.53
CA HIS A 8 7.47 5.16 24.66
C HIS A 8 8.47 6.29 24.35
N PHE A 9 8.08 7.25 23.53
CA PHE A 9 8.95 8.32 23.01
C PHE A 9 8.28 9.70 23.17
N PRO A 10 8.02 10.17 24.40
CA PRO A 10 7.32 11.44 24.62
C PRO A 10 8.07 12.66 24.07
N ASN A 11 9.40 12.60 23.99
CA ASN A 11 10.24 13.62 23.40
C ASN A 11 10.06 13.80 21.89
N LEU A 12 9.51 12.79 21.18
CA LEU A 12 9.24 12.83 19.75
C LEU A 12 7.79 13.24 19.42
N SER A 13 6.99 13.59 20.43
CA SER A 13 5.57 13.89 20.25
C SER A 13 5.29 15.08 19.34
N MET A 14 6.22 16.05 19.27
CA MET A 14 6.14 17.24 18.43
C MET A 14 7.13 17.23 17.26
N ASP A 15 7.83 16.12 17.04
CA ASP A 15 8.75 15.99 15.92
C ASP A 15 7.98 15.63 14.65
N PHE A 16 8.01 16.51 13.65
CA PHE A 16 7.35 16.28 12.37
C PHE A 16 7.88 15.06 11.61
N ASN A 17 9.16 14.71 11.82
CA ASN A 17 9.74 13.50 11.24
C ASN A 17 9.20 12.21 11.89
N ASN A 18 8.49 12.34 12.99
CA ASN A 18 7.81 11.24 13.67
C ASN A 18 6.30 11.18 13.37
N ILE A 19 5.79 12.00 12.44
CA ILE A 19 4.36 12.10 12.16
C ILE A 19 4.08 11.76 10.70
N VAL A 20 3.12 10.87 10.48
CA VAL A 20 2.64 10.48 9.14
C VAL A 20 1.12 10.53 9.07
N ALA A 21 0.61 10.72 7.85
CA ALA A 21 -0.81 10.56 7.60
C ALA A 21 -1.22 9.10 7.78
N SER A 22 -2.29 8.86 8.51
CA SER A 22 -2.86 7.52 8.69
C SER A 22 -4.39 7.61 8.74
N CYS A 23 -5.07 6.56 8.34
CA CYS A 23 -6.51 6.49 8.54
C CYS A 23 -6.83 6.18 10.01
N ASN A 24 -7.88 6.79 10.53
CA ASN A 24 -8.37 6.59 11.90
C ASN A 24 -9.46 5.51 12.00
N ALA A 25 -9.53 4.61 11.03
CA ALA A 25 -10.53 3.55 11.04
C ALA A 25 -10.26 2.54 12.17
N LYS A 26 -11.34 2.08 12.79
CA LYS A 26 -11.24 1.05 13.83
C LYS A 26 -10.81 -0.28 13.21
N GLY A 27 -9.81 -0.93 13.82
CA GLY A 27 -9.39 -2.28 13.47
C GLY A 27 -8.33 -2.38 12.38
N HIS A 28 -7.78 -1.28 11.88
CA HIS A 28 -6.58 -1.25 11.03
C HIS A 28 -5.86 0.09 11.11
N CYS A 29 -4.65 0.17 10.55
CA CYS A 29 -3.78 1.35 10.56
C CYS A 29 -3.57 1.90 11.97
N ASP A 30 -3.85 3.19 12.22
CA ASP A 30 -3.70 3.84 13.51
C ASP A 30 -4.48 3.11 14.62
N GLY A 31 -5.74 2.76 14.36
CA GLY A 31 -6.59 2.07 15.33
C GLY A 31 -6.10 0.69 15.75
N SER A 32 -5.21 0.05 15.00
CA SER A 32 -4.56 -1.23 15.35
C SER A 32 -3.14 -1.06 15.85
N LYS A 33 -2.44 -0.02 15.39
CA LYS A 33 -1.05 0.22 15.77
C LYS A 33 -0.90 0.51 17.26
N ASP A 34 -1.75 1.36 17.82
CA ASP A 34 -1.70 1.77 19.22
C ASP A 34 -0.27 2.11 19.67
N SER A 35 0.25 1.44 20.68
CA SER A 35 1.60 1.63 21.24
C SER A 35 2.67 0.71 20.62
N HIS A 36 2.33 -0.07 19.58
CA HIS A 36 3.30 -0.94 18.93
C HIS A 36 4.35 -0.15 18.14
N ILE A 37 5.60 -0.63 18.20
CA ILE A 37 6.71 -0.08 17.42
C ILE A 37 6.79 -0.83 16.09
N LEU A 38 6.82 -0.08 14.98
CA LEU A 38 7.00 -0.65 13.65
C LEU A 38 8.49 -0.67 13.31
N LEU A 39 9.00 -1.81 12.86
CA LEU A 39 10.38 -1.97 12.38
C LEU A 39 10.55 -1.53 10.92
N LEU A 40 9.45 -1.48 10.18
CA LEU A 40 9.40 -0.93 8.83
C LEU A 40 8.36 0.20 8.81
N THR A 41 8.78 1.39 8.43
CA THR A 41 7.96 2.60 8.45
C THR A 41 7.87 3.23 7.07
N PRO A 42 6.84 4.03 6.78
CA PRO A 42 6.69 4.66 5.46
C PRO A 42 7.76 5.72 5.13
N LEU A 43 8.63 6.08 6.08
CA LEU A 43 9.76 6.99 5.85
C LEU A 43 11.06 6.26 5.49
N MET A 44 11.06 4.94 5.46
CA MET A 44 12.21 4.13 5.05
C MET A 44 12.13 3.87 3.55
N ASP A 45 13.24 4.04 2.83
CA ASP A 45 13.32 3.82 1.38
C ASP A 45 12.93 2.38 0.99
N GLU A 46 13.24 1.40 1.85
CA GLU A 46 12.93 0.00 1.64
C GLU A 46 11.44 -0.33 1.77
N CYS A 47 10.63 0.60 2.33
CA CYS A 47 9.21 0.34 2.57
C CYS A 47 8.47 -0.09 1.29
N GLU A 48 8.74 0.55 0.16
CA GLU A 48 8.10 0.20 -1.12
C GLU A 48 8.55 -1.15 -1.67
N THR A 49 9.80 -1.55 -1.41
CA THR A 49 10.40 -2.76 -1.97
C THR A 49 10.13 -4.01 -1.14
N GLU A 50 9.84 -3.86 0.14
CA GLU A 50 9.61 -4.99 1.05
C GLU A 50 8.15 -5.47 1.09
N PHE A 51 7.23 -4.74 0.48
CA PHE A 51 5.86 -5.19 0.30
C PHE A 51 5.58 -5.65 -1.13
N LYS A 52 4.69 -6.62 -1.24
CA LYS A 52 4.11 -7.10 -2.49
C LYS A 52 2.60 -7.02 -2.39
N PHE A 53 1.95 -6.44 -3.39
CA PHE A 53 0.50 -6.47 -3.52
C PHE A 53 0.10 -7.53 -4.53
N LYS A 54 -0.99 -8.24 -4.21
CA LYS A 54 -1.62 -9.19 -5.12
C LYS A 54 -2.85 -8.55 -5.77
N ILE A 55 -3.25 -9.07 -6.93
CA ILE A 55 -4.45 -8.60 -7.66
C ILE A 55 -5.73 -8.76 -6.83
N ASN A 56 -5.79 -9.74 -5.93
CA ASN A 56 -6.90 -9.91 -5.01
C ASN A 56 -6.93 -8.86 -3.86
N GLY A 57 -6.00 -7.92 -3.85
CA GLY A 57 -5.88 -6.85 -2.86
C GLY A 57 -5.10 -7.21 -1.60
N GLU A 58 -4.62 -8.45 -1.48
CA GLU A 58 -3.81 -8.91 -0.35
C GLU A 58 -2.40 -8.31 -0.42
N MET A 59 -1.84 -7.97 0.75
CA MET A 59 -0.43 -7.59 0.91
C MET A 59 0.39 -8.76 1.44
N VAL A 60 1.60 -8.91 0.93
CA VAL A 60 2.58 -9.88 1.39
C VAL A 60 3.87 -9.16 1.77
N GLY A 61 4.39 -9.41 2.97
CA GLY A 61 5.70 -8.95 3.40
C GLY A 61 6.79 -9.87 2.87
N LYS A 62 7.79 -9.31 2.20
CA LYS A 62 8.97 -10.06 1.71
C LYS A 62 9.99 -10.32 2.83
N THR A 63 9.95 -9.51 3.89
CA THR A 63 10.83 -9.61 5.06
C THR A 63 10.01 -9.82 6.33
N GLU A 64 10.64 -10.26 7.41
CA GLU A 64 9.94 -10.45 8.69
C GLU A 64 9.41 -9.13 9.26
N ARG A 65 10.15 -8.01 9.13
CA ARG A 65 9.68 -6.70 9.58
C ARG A 65 8.47 -6.21 8.75
N ALA A 66 8.42 -6.53 7.46
CA ALA A 66 7.26 -6.22 6.62
C ALA A 66 6.04 -7.05 7.00
N LYS A 67 6.20 -8.36 7.27
CA LYS A 67 5.12 -9.22 7.77
C LYS A 67 4.58 -8.71 9.11
N GLN A 68 5.48 -8.38 10.04
CA GLN A 68 5.11 -7.81 11.33
C GLN A 68 4.32 -6.50 11.17
N SER A 69 4.72 -5.62 10.24
CA SER A 69 3.97 -4.38 9.96
C SER A 69 2.58 -4.65 9.42
N ILE A 70 2.40 -5.66 8.54
CA ILE A 70 1.09 -6.09 8.04
C ILE A 70 0.20 -6.55 9.20
N ASP A 71 0.75 -7.34 10.13
CA ASP A 71 0.01 -7.90 11.25
C ASP A 71 -0.35 -6.82 12.28
N ILE A 72 0.59 -5.97 12.68
CA ILE A 72 0.35 -4.88 13.63
C ILE A 72 -0.70 -3.90 13.09
N LEU A 73 -0.56 -3.49 11.84
CA LEU A 73 -1.45 -2.53 11.21
C LEU A 73 -2.73 -3.16 10.64
N GLN A 74 -2.89 -4.49 10.73
CA GLN A 74 -4.01 -5.23 10.17
C GLN A 74 -4.28 -4.88 8.69
N LEU A 75 -3.19 -4.79 7.89
CA LEU A 75 -3.29 -4.32 6.50
C LEU A 75 -4.00 -5.30 5.57
N ASN A 76 -4.20 -6.56 5.98
CA ASN A 76 -5.00 -7.54 5.26
C ASN A 76 -6.42 -7.70 5.81
N GLN A 77 -6.91 -6.72 6.58
CA GLN A 77 -8.32 -6.69 6.93
C GLN A 77 -9.19 -6.72 5.66
N ARG A 78 -10.27 -7.51 5.71
CA ARG A 78 -11.13 -7.78 4.56
C ARG A 78 -11.54 -6.52 3.78
N LYS A 79 -11.95 -5.45 4.48
CA LYS A 79 -12.36 -4.18 3.84
C LYS A 79 -11.21 -3.54 3.05
N LEU A 80 -9.97 -3.58 3.57
CA LEU A 80 -8.81 -3.04 2.88
C LEU A 80 -8.44 -3.86 1.64
N CYS A 81 -8.49 -5.19 1.75
CA CYS A 81 -8.28 -6.07 0.60
C CYS A 81 -9.33 -5.83 -0.50
N GLU A 82 -10.60 -5.76 -0.13
CA GLU A 82 -11.68 -5.47 -1.09
C GLU A 82 -11.53 -4.08 -1.73
N SER A 83 -11.15 -3.05 -0.96
CA SER A 83 -10.93 -1.71 -1.50
C SER A 83 -9.77 -1.68 -2.50
N ARG A 84 -8.66 -2.34 -2.21
CA ARG A 84 -7.53 -2.45 -3.14
C ARG A 84 -7.88 -3.26 -4.39
N LYS A 85 -8.54 -4.41 -4.21
CA LYS A 85 -9.03 -5.24 -5.32
C LYS A 85 -9.95 -4.44 -6.25
N GLN A 86 -10.90 -3.71 -5.68
CA GLN A 86 -11.83 -2.89 -6.45
C GLN A 86 -11.10 -1.75 -7.17
N ALA A 87 -10.11 -1.11 -6.53
CA ALA A 87 -9.31 -0.06 -7.16
C ALA A 87 -8.51 -0.60 -8.36
N ILE A 88 -7.90 -1.79 -8.25
CA ILE A 88 -7.21 -2.46 -9.36
C ILE A 88 -8.19 -2.74 -10.50
N ALA A 89 -9.33 -3.37 -10.20
CA ALA A 89 -10.33 -3.72 -11.21
C ALA A 89 -10.90 -2.48 -11.92
N ASN A 90 -11.21 -1.42 -11.18
CA ASN A 90 -11.72 -0.17 -11.74
C ASN A 90 -10.70 0.50 -12.65
N MET A 91 -9.43 0.52 -12.26
CA MET A 91 -8.37 1.14 -13.05
C MET A 91 -8.20 0.43 -14.38
N LEU A 92 -8.17 -0.89 -14.39
CA LEU A 92 -8.06 -1.68 -15.61
C LEU A 92 -9.31 -1.57 -16.50
N TYR A 93 -10.49 -1.51 -15.88
CA TYR A 93 -11.73 -1.26 -16.62
C TYR A 93 -11.74 0.09 -17.32
N VAL A 94 -11.29 1.16 -16.63
CA VAL A 94 -11.20 2.52 -17.22
C VAL A 94 -10.21 2.55 -18.39
N GLN A 95 -9.12 1.77 -18.31
CA GLN A 95 -8.17 1.62 -19.41
C GLN A 95 -8.65 0.67 -20.53
N GLY A 96 -9.87 0.13 -20.42
CA GLY A 96 -10.45 -0.76 -21.41
C GLY A 96 -9.90 -2.18 -21.42
N LEU A 97 -9.13 -2.57 -20.40
CA LEU A 97 -8.42 -3.86 -20.36
C LEU A 97 -9.20 -4.98 -19.68
N GLY A 98 -10.28 -4.67 -18.95
CA GLY A 98 -11.05 -5.68 -18.22
C GLY A 98 -10.27 -6.29 -17.04
N ASN A 99 -10.19 -7.62 -16.98
CA ASN A 99 -9.45 -8.31 -15.92
C ASN A 99 -7.96 -8.46 -16.33
N PRO A 100 -6.98 -8.20 -15.46
CA PRO A 100 -5.55 -8.41 -15.77
C PRO A 100 -5.23 -9.82 -16.24
N ILE A 101 -5.97 -10.82 -15.74
CA ILE A 101 -5.79 -12.23 -16.09
C ILE A 101 -6.08 -12.49 -17.59
N ASP A 102 -6.88 -11.64 -18.21
CA ASP A 102 -7.29 -11.77 -19.59
C ASP A 102 -6.39 -10.97 -20.55
N VAL A 103 -5.41 -10.23 -20.04
CA VAL A 103 -4.48 -9.41 -20.84
C VAL A 103 -3.17 -10.17 -21.00
N GLU A 104 -2.89 -10.61 -22.23
CA GLU A 104 -1.67 -11.32 -22.60
C GLU A 104 -0.51 -10.37 -23.05
N ASP A 105 -0.73 -9.06 -23.01
CA ASP A 105 0.22 -8.04 -23.46
C ASP A 105 0.89 -7.32 -22.28
N ASP A 106 2.08 -7.79 -21.93
CA ASP A 106 2.87 -7.24 -20.82
C ASP A 106 3.35 -5.80 -21.11
N GLU A 107 3.60 -5.43 -22.37
CA GLU A 107 4.01 -4.07 -22.76
C GLU A 107 2.86 -3.09 -22.54
N LEU A 108 1.64 -3.51 -22.88
CA LEU A 108 0.44 -2.72 -22.62
C LEU A 108 0.21 -2.52 -21.12
N LEU A 109 0.32 -3.57 -20.30
CA LEU A 109 0.21 -3.49 -18.86
C LEU A 109 1.29 -2.59 -18.24
N GLN A 110 2.51 -2.62 -18.77
CA GLN A 110 3.57 -1.73 -18.31
C GLN A 110 3.25 -0.26 -18.65
N SER A 111 2.75 0.02 -19.86
CA SER A 111 2.33 1.37 -20.25
C SER A 111 1.23 1.92 -19.34
N VAL A 112 0.27 1.09 -18.98
CA VAL A 112 -0.77 1.44 -18.01
C VAL A 112 -0.20 1.75 -16.63
N CYS A 113 0.80 0.99 -16.17
CA CYS A 113 1.49 1.30 -14.92
C CYS A 113 2.16 2.68 -14.95
N ASP A 114 2.78 3.03 -16.06
CA ASP A 114 3.45 4.32 -16.22
C ASP A 114 2.42 5.47 -16.24
N ASP A 115 1.31 5.31 -16.92
CA ASP A 115 0.21 6.28 -16.94
C ASP A 115 -0.41 6.49 -15.54
N ILE A 116 -0.62 5.41 -14.76
CA ILE A 116 -1.15 5.50 -13.38
C ILE A 116 -0.21 6.31 -12.48
N MET A 117 1.08 6.26 -12.72
CA MET A 117 2.08 7.01 -11.94
C MET A 117 2.29 8.44 -12.45
N MET A 118 1.59 8.88 -13.49
CA MET A 118 1.56 10.27 -13.94
C MET A 118 0.58 11.08 -13.10
N PRO A 119 1.04 12.10 -12.35
CA PRO A 119 0.12 12.89 -11.52
C PRO A 119 -0.83 13.72 -12.39
N GLU A 120 -2.12 13.61 -12.13
CA GLU A 120 -3.12 14.52 -12.66
C GLU A 120 -3.41 15.64 -11.64
N ASN A 121 -3.22 16.90 -12.03
CA ASN A 121 -3.33 18.06 -11.13
C ASN A 121 -2.48 17.92 -9.84
N GLY A 122 -1.29 17.32 -9.95
CA GLY A 122 -0.37 17.11 -8.83
C GLY A 122 -0.76 15.99 -7.87
N LYS A 123 -1.73 15.14 -8.23
CA LYS A 123 -2.20 14.02 -7.41
C LYS A 123 -2.19 12.72 -8.20
N LEU A 124 -1.76 11.65 -7.54
CA LEU A 124 -1.92 10.30 -8.04
C LEU A 124 -3.34 9.77 -7.75
N PRO A 125 -3.85 8.83 -8.57
CA PRO A 125 -5.07 8.09 -8.24
C PRO A 125 -4.99 7.41 -6.88
N ALA A 126 -6.14 7.21 -6.24
CA ALA A 126 -6.19 6.44 -5.00
C ALA A 126 -5.62 5.03 -5.19
N PHE A 127 -4.77 4.59 -4.28
CA PHE A 127 -4.05 3.30 -4.32
C PHE A 127 -3.05 3.14 -5.47
N ALA A 128 -2.65 4.19 -6.20
CA ALA A 128 -1.74 4.08 -7.34
C ALA A 128 -0.50 3.19 -7.09
N PRO A 129 0.29 3.37 -6.01
CA PRO A 129 1.43 2.50 -5.76
C PRO A 129 1.06 1.02 -5.56
N ALA A 130 -0.08 0.75 -4.93
CA ALA A 130 -0.56 -0.62 -4.71
C ALA A 130 -1.03 -1.27 -6.02
N ILE A 131 -1.72 -0.52 -6.88
CA ILE A 131 -2.19 -0.97 -8.20
C ILE A 131 -0.99 -1.32 -9.07
N VAL A 132 -0.05 -0.39 -9.22
CA VAL A 132 1.16 -0.59 -10.03
C VAL A 132 2.00 -1.76 -9.53
N ASN A 133 2.19 -1.87 -8.21
CA ASN A 133 2.93 -2.99 -7.63
C ASN A 133 2.22 -4.33 -7.90
N ALA A 134 0.88 -4.38 -7.79
CA ALA A 134 0.11 -5.60 -8.07
C ALA A 134 0.24 -6.03 -9.54
N ILE A 135 0.12 -5.09 -10.49
CA ILE A 135 0.25 -5.36 -11.93
C ILE A 135 1.67 -5.81 -12.27
N LYS A 136 2.69 -5.09 -11.82
CA LYS A 136 4.11 -5.46 -12.06
C LYS A 136 4.46 -6.83 -11.47
N ASN A 137 3.92 -7.18 -10.32
CA ASN A 137 4.10 -8.52 -9.76
C ASN A 137 3.34 -9.61 -10.54
N TRP A 138 2.25 -9.26 -11.20
CA TRP A 138 1.53 -10.15 -12.10
C TRP A 138 2.33 -10.44 -13.38
N ILE A 139 2.85 -9.39 -14.05
CA ILE A 139 3.70 -9.52 -15.24
C ILE A 139 4.92 -10.40 -14.96
N ASN A 140 5.52 -10.32 -13.77
CA ASN A 140 6.73 -11.03 -13.40
C ASN A 140 6.48 -12.37 -12.70
N SER A 141 5.26 -12.87 -12.69
CA SER A 141 4.92 -14.15 -12.04
C SER A 141 4.79 -15.27 -13.04
#